data_f15016baf0ac44b560075e470379cad1
#
_entry.id   f15016baf0ac44b560075e470379cad1
#
_cell.length_a   1.000
_cell.length_b   1.000
_cell.length_c   1.000
_cell.angle_alpha   90.00
_cell.angle_beta   90.00
_cell.angle_gamma   90.00
#
_symmetry.space_group_name_H-M   'P 1'
#
loop_
_entity.id
_entity.type
_entity.pdbx_description
1 polymer ?
#
loop_
_entity_poly.entity_id
_entity_poly.type
_entity_poly.pdbx_seq_one_letter_code
_entity_poly.pdbx_strand_id
1 'polypeptide(L)'
;MITLNKHRRKDPNTGKLVYYPRWKKNSKITKTEMAEIMARGSTFSVGECEGIITDFAQYILDQILEGKEVDLQGFGKFSPHVSGPSHEKASKVTTEGLEVTIRFKPDKALQLRLDIKKKFRFV
;
A
#
# COMPACT_ATOMS: atom_id res chain seq x y z
N MET A 1 5.37 -11.91 -12.60
CA MET A 1 5.73 -12.97 -11.64
C MET A 1 6.38 -12.35 -10.41
N ILE A 2 5.93 -12.76 -9.25
CA ILE A 2 6.46 -12.24 -7.98
C ILE A 2 7.71 -13.04 -7.63
N THR A 3 8.84 -12.36 -7.46
CA THR A 3 10.12 -13.00 -7.15
C THR A 3 10.32 -13.04 -5.63
N LEU A 4 10.76 -14.20 -5.14
CA LEU A 4 10.93 -14.47 -3.72
C LEU A 4 12.36 -14.87 -3.39
N ASN A 5 12.82 -14.44 -2.22
CA ASN A 5 14.01 -14.96 -1.56
C ASN A 5 13.60 -15.85 -0.40
N LYS A 6 14.49 -16.75 -0.03
CA LYS A 6 14.37 -17.51 1.23
C LYS A 6 15.21 -16.80 2.30
N HIS A 7 14.55 -16.32 3.33
CA HIS A 7 15.19 -15.70 4.49
C HIS A 7 15.14 -16.63 5.68
N ARG A 8 16.09 -16.47 6.59
CA ARG A 8 16.14 -17.27 7.80
C ARG A 8 16.02 -16.40 9.04
N ARG A 9 15.43 -16.95 10.07
CA ARG A 9 15.35 -16.33 11.38
C ARG A 9 15.38 -17.42 12.45
N LYS A 10 15.72 -17.03 13.67
CA LYS A 10 15.68 -17.92 14.81
C LYS A 10 14.25 -17.98 15.35
N ASP A 11 13.69 -19.18 15.46
CA ASP A 11 12.39 -19.38 16.07
C ASP A 11 12.48 -19.06 17.57
N PRO A 12 11.72 -18.09 18.09
CA PRO A 12 11.78 -17.74 19.52
C PRO A 12 11.30 -18.86 20.44
N ASN A 13 10.47 -19.80 19.96
CA ASN A 13 9.96 -20.89 20.77
C ASN A 13 10.91 -22.10 20.85
N THR A 14 11.62 -22.41 19.75
CA THR A 14 12.47 -23.62 19.68
C THR A 14 13.95 -23.30 19.61
N GLY A 15 14.33 -22.06 19.33
CA GLY A 15 15.71 -21.66 19.13
C GLY A 15 16.35 -22.16 17.84
N LYS A 16 15.61 -22.87 16.99
CA LYS A 16 16.06 -23.40 15.71
C LYS A 16 15.97 -22.36 14.61
N LEU A 17 16.81 -22.48 13.58
CA LEU A 17 16.71 -21.66 12.37
C LEU A 17 15.52 -22.15 11.55
N VAL A 18 14.68 -21.21 11.14
CA VAL A 18 13.57 -21.46 10.24
C VAL A 18 13.70 -20.56 9.01
N TYR A 19 13.19 -21.04 7.89
CA TYR A 19 13.24 -20.31 6.62
C TYR A 19 11.85 -19.86 6.23
N TYR A 20 11.75 -18.68 5.64
CA TYR A 20 10.48 -18.13 5.19
C TYR A 20 10.65 -17.38 3.87
N PRO A 21 9.61 -17.34 3.03
CA PRO A 21 9.66 -16.57 1.80
C PRO A 21 9.58 -15.07 2.07
N ARG A 22 10.33 -14.29 1.30
CA ARG A 22 10.27 -12.85 1.37
C ARG A 22 10.31 -12.26 -0.04
N TRP A 23 9.49 -11.25 -0.26
CA TRP A 23 9.45 -10.57 -1.54
C TRP A 23 10.81 -9.98 -1.89
N LYS A 24 11.26 -10.25 -3.12
CA LYS A 24 12.42 -9.61 -3.71
C LYS A 24 11.95 -8.64 -4.77
N LYS A 25 12.30 -7.36 -4.62
CA LYS A 25 11.95 -6.35 -5.60
C LYS A 25 12.66 -6.62 -6.93
N ASN A 26 11.89 -6.77 -8.01
CA ASN A 26 12.45 -6.93 -9.36
C ASN A 26 12.93 -5.59 -9.91
N SER A 27 12.03 -4.60 -9.89
CA SER A 27 12.30 -3.26 -10.41
C SER A 27 11.27 -2.31 -9.81
N LYS A 28 11.45 -1.03 -10.08
CA LYS A 28 10.50 -0.01 -9.70
C LYS A 28 9.94 0.62 -10.97
N ILE A 29 8.62 0.76 -11.04
CA ILE A 29 7.97 1.54 -12.08
C ILE A 29 7.69 2.93 -11.54
N THR A 30 8.05 3.96 -12.29
CA THR A 30 7.87 5.36 -11.92
C THR A 30 6.47 5.85 -12.31
N LYS A 31 6.10 7.04 -11.82
CA LYS A 31 4.85 7.69 -12.21
C LYS A 31 4.80 7.92 -13.73
N THR A 32 5.89 8.38 -14.32
CA THR A 32 5.98 8.62 -15.77
C THR A 32 5.80 7.33 -16.56
N GLU A 33 6.46 6.25 -16.15
CA GLU A 33 6.32 4.93 -16.79
C GLU A 33 4.90 4.39 -16.67
N MET A 34 4.26 4.56 -15.49
CA MET A 34 2.87 4.17 -15.30
C MET A 34 1.95 4.99 -16.20
N ALA A 35 2.20 6.30 -16.34
CA ALA A 35 1.44 7.18 -17.23
C ALA A 35 1.58 6.76 -18.70
N GLU A 36 2.76 6.32 -19.11
CA GLU A 36 3.00 5.81 -20.47
C GLU A 36 2.18 4.55 -20.74
N ILE A 37 2.11 3.63 -19.77
CA ILE A 37 1.29 2.42 -19.87
C ILE A 37 -0.19 2.79 -19.99
N MET A 38 -0.66 3.70 -19.16
CA MET A 38 -2.05 4.17 -19.18
C MET A 38 -2.39 4.86 -20.50
N ALA A 39 -1.49 5.68 -21.03
CA ALA A 39 -1.70 6.37 -22.29
C ALA A 39 -1.84 5.41 -23.47
N ARG A 40 -1.06 4.32 -23.48
CA ARG A 40 -1.16 3.29 -24.51
C ARG A 40 -2.51 2.56 -24.51
N GLY A 41 -3.14 2.45 -23.33
CA GLY A 41 -4.42 1.78 -23.19
C GLY A 41 -5.64 2.72 -23.22
N SER A 42 -5.45 3.99 -23.56
CA SER A 42 -6.52 4.99 -23.52
C SER A 42 -6.33 6.03 -24.63
N THR A 43 -7.25 7.01 -24.66
CA THR A 43 -7.16 8.16 -25.57
C THR A 43 -6.41 9.34 -24.95
N PHE A 44 -5.96 9.20 -23.69
CA PHE A 44 -5.24 10.25 -22.98
C PHE A 44 -3.78 10.29 -23.39
N SER A 45 -3.18 11.48 -23.36
CA SER A 45 -1.74 11.67 -23.52
C SER A 45 -0.99 11.24 -22.24
N VAL A 46 0.33 11.05 -22.34
CA VAL A 46 1.18 10.77 -21.18
C VAL A 46 1.07 11.88 -20.14
N GLY A 47 1.11 13.15 -20.58
CA GLY A 47 0.97 14.29 -19.67
C GLY A 47 -0.37 14.35 -18.96
N GLU A 48 -1.45 14.02 -19.66
CA GLU A 48 -2.78 13.93 -19.05
C GLU A 48 -2.84 12.80 -18.01
N CYS A 49 -2.25 11.65 -18.31
CA CYS A 49 -2.19 10.52 -17.36
C CYS A 49 -1.35 10.87 -16.12
N GLU A 50 -0.21 11.53 -16.28
CA GLU A 50 0.59 12.02 -15.15
C GLU A 50 -0.21 12.98 -14.27
N GLY A 51 -0.94 13.91 -14.90
CA GLY A 51 -1.81 14.84 -14.20
C GLY A 51 -2.90 14.13 -13.40
N ILE A 52 -3.52 13.12 -13.99
CA ILE A 52 -4.56 12.32 -13.32
C ILE A 52 -3.98 11.62 -12.08
N ILE A 53 -2.81 11.00 -12.21
CA ILE A 53 -2.16 10.31 -11.07
C ILE A 53 -1.84 11.32 -9.96
N THR A 54 -1.28 12.46 -10.30
CA THR A 54 -0.92 13.51 -9.35
C THR A 54 -2.15 14.05 -8.63
N ASP A 55 -3.20 14.37 -9.38
CA ASP A 55 -4.44 14.91 -8.83
C ASP A 55 -5.15 13.89 -7.96
N PHE A 56 -5.18 12.63 -8.39
CA PHE A 56 -5.78 11.54 -7.61
C PHE A 56 -5.14 11.43 -6.23
N ALA A 57 -3.81 11.46 -6.16
CA ALA A 57 -3.08 11.41 -4.89
C ALA A 57 -3.43 12.62 -3.99
N GLN A 58 -3.50 13.81 -4.58
CA GLN A 58 -3.85 15.03 -3.84
C GLN A 58 -5.28 14.99 -3.30
N TYR A 59 -6.24 14.54 -4.11
CA TYR A 59 -7.63 14.45 -3.68
C TYR A 59 -7.82 13.40 -2.58
N ILE A 60 -7.11 12.29 -2.62
CA ILE A 60 -7.12 11.32 -1.52
C ILE A 60 -6.60 11.97 -0.25
N LEU A 61 -5.47 12.66 -0.32
CA LEU A 61 -4.89 13.36 0.82
C LEU A 61 -5.89 14.36 1.42
N ASP A 62 -6.57 15.14 0.59
CA ASP A 62 -7.55 16.13 1.03
C ASP A 62 -8.68 15.47 1.83
N GLN A 63 -9.18 14.33 1.37
CA GLN A 63 -10.25 13.62 2.06
C GLN A 63 -9.78 12.99 3.37
N ILE A 64 -8.55 12.46 3.39
CA ILE A 64 -7.95 11.93 4.62
C ILE A 64 -7.79 13.02 5.67
N LEU A 65 -7.37 14.21 5.26
CA LEU A 65 -7.24 15.38 6.17
C LEU A 65 -8.59 15.82 6.74
N GLU A 66 -9.69 15.56 6.02
CA GLU A 66 -11.04 15.77 6.50
C GLU A 66 -11.53 14.64 7.43
N GLY A 67 -10.69 13.67 7.72
CA GLY A 67 -11.04 12.52 8.55
C GLY A 67 -11.94 11.50 7.89
N LYS A 68 -11.99 11.49 6.56
CA LYS A 68 -12.86 10.58 5.81
C LYS A 68 -12.10 9.36 5.32
N GLU A 69 -12.82 8.27 5.15
CA GLU A 69 -12.36 7.10 4.42
C GLU A 69 -12.73 7.27 2.95
N VAL A 70 -11.81 6.94 2.06
CA VAL A 70 -12.06 6.96 0.61
C VAL A 70 -12.29 5.52 0.15
N ASP A 71 -13.52 5.19 -0.20
CA ASP A 71 -13.91 3.86 -0.65
C ASP A 71 -14.05 3.85 -2.17
N LEU A 72 -13.09 3.20 -2.83
CA LEU A 72 -13.08 3.00 -4.28
C LEU A 72 -13.44 1.56 -4.57
N GLN A 73 -14.73 1.32 -4.79
CA GLN A 73 -15.26 -0.01 -5.05
C GLN A 73 -14.50 -0.69 -6.21
N GLY A 74 -14.09 -1.93 -6.00
CA GLY A 74 -13.30 -2.70 -6.96
C GLY A 74 -11.80 -2.44 -6.88
N PHE A 75 -11.37 -1.42 -6.15
CA PHE A 75 -9.95 -1.11 -5.94
C PHE A 75 -9.55 -1.28 -4.48
N GLY A 76 -10.11 -0.48 -3.59
CA GLY A 76 -9.80 -0.56 -2.17
C GLY A 76 -10.19 0.70 -1.41
N LYS A 77 -9.79 0.74 -0.15
CA LYS A 77 -10.11 1.82 0.77
C LYS A 77 -8.85 2.47 1.28
N PHE A 78 -8.84 3.79 1.27
CA PHE A 78 -7.79 4.60 1.93
C PHE A 78 -8.36 5.18 3.21
N SER A 79 -7.64 5.04 4.31
CA SER A 79 -8.06 5.55 5.60
C SER A 79 -6.88 6.10 6.40
N PRO A 80 -7.12 7.07 7.29
CA PRO A 80 -6.06 7.52 8.18
C PRO A 80 -5.80 6.47 9.26
N HIS A 81 -4.55 6.26 9.59
CA HIS A 81 -4.14 5.50 10.75
C HIS A 81 -3.39 6.42 11.70
N VAL A 82 -3.88 6.52 12.92
CA VAL A 82 -3.30 7.38 13.95
C VAL A 82 -2.68 6.51 15.02
N SER A 83 -1.43 6.81 15.38
CA SER A 83 -0.75 6.17 16.49
C SER A 83 -0.16 7.23 17.40
N GLY A 84 -0.03 6.89 18.67
CA GLY A 84 0.52 7.81 19.66
C GLY A 84 0.80 7.10 20.98
N PRO A 85 1.36 7.81 21.97
CA PRO A 85 1.69 7.21 23.24
C PRO A 85 0.44 6.83 24.04
N SER A 86 0.55 5.73 24.79
CA SER A 86 -0.51 5.25 25.68
C SER A 86 -0.41 5.96 27.04
N HIS A 87 -1.56 6.16 27.68
CA HIS A 87 -1.64 6.76 29.01
C HIS A 87 -2.65 6.00 29.86
N GLU A 88 -2.41 5.94 31.17
CA GLU A 88 -3.32 5.29 32.10
C GLU A 88 -4.63 6.06 32.31
N LYS A 89 -4.60 7.39 32.15
CA LYS A 89 -5.77 8.25 32.28
C LYS A 89 -6.17 8.84 30.94
N ALA A 90 -7.44 8.79 30.62
CA ALA A 90 -7.97 9.36 29.39
C ALA A 90 -7.67 10.86 29.25
N SER A 91 -7.65 11.59 30.37
CA SER A 91 -7.35 13.04 30.40
C SER A 91 -5.91 13.37 29.97
N LYS A 92 -5.00 12.40 29.97
CA LYS A 92 -3.61 12.57 29.54
C LYS A 92 -3.42 12.37 28.05
N VAL A 93 -4.41 11.78 27.36
CA VAL A 93 -4.37 11.60 25.91
C VAL A 93 -4.61 12.94 25.22
N THR A 94 -3.63 13.38 24.45
CA THR A 94 -3.67 14.67 23.74
C THR A 94 -3.24 14.45 22.28
N THR A 95 -3.19 15.53 21.53
CA THR A 95 -2.70 15.50 20.15
C THR A 95 -1.17 15.53 20.05
N GLU A 96 -0.47 15.61 21.17
CA GLU A 96 1.00 15.59 21.20
C GLU A 96 1.54 14.20 20.88
N GLY A 97 2.58 14.15 20.05
CA GLY A 97 3.25 12.91 19.70
C GLY A 97 2.46 11.98 18.80
N LEU A 98 1.39 12.47 18.18
CA LEU A 98 0.61 11.67 17.25
C LEU A 98 1.31 11.57 15.90
N GLU A 99 1.27 10.37 15.34
CA GLU A 99 1.70 10.11 13.96
C GLU A 99 0.50 9.66 13.14
N VAL A 100 0.41 10.16 11.92
CA VAL A 100 -0.68 9.82 11.02
C VAL A 100 -0.08 9.25 9.74
N THR A 101 -0.58 8.09 9.33
CA THR A 101 -0.23 7.48 8.05
C THR A 101 -1.48 7.19 7.27
N ILE A 102 -1.34 7.05 5.95
CA ILE A 102 -2.42 6.62 5.07
C ILE A 102 -2.29 5.11 4.92
N ARG A 103 -3.38 4.40 5.24
CA ARG A 103 -3.48 2.96 5.03
C ARG A 103 -4.34 2.66 3.82
N PHE A 104 -3.89 1.70 3.04
CA PHE A 104 -4.64 1.17 1.92
C PHE A 104 -5.01 -0.29 2.21
N LYS A 105 -6.30 -0.60 2.07
CA LYS A 105 -6.80 -1.97 2.15
C LYS A 105 -7.41 -2.33 0.80
N PRO A 106 -6.88 -3.35 0.10
CA PRO A 106 -7.46 -3.77 -1.17
C PRO A 106 -8.88 -4.29 -0.99
N ASP A 107 -9.73 -4.01 -1.98
CA ASP A 107 -11.08 -4.56 -2.02
C ASP A 107 -11.00 -6.08 -2.30
N LYS A 108 -12.04 -6.80 -1.88
CA LYS A 108 -12.14 -8.24 -2.12
C LYS A 108 -12.03 -8.59 -3.59
N ALA A 109 -12.63 -7.80 -4.48
CA ALA A 109 -12.56 -8.02 -5.92
C ALA A 109 -11.12 -7.90 -6.44
N LEU A 110 -10.36 -6.91 -5.97
CA LEU A 110 -8.96 -6.73 -6.34
C LEU A 110 -8.10 -7.88 -5.79
N GLN A 111 -8.29 -8.23 -4.52
CA GLN A 111 -7.57 -9.32 -3.87
C GLN A 111 -7.83 -10.65 -4.57
N LEU A 112 -9.08 -10.90 -4.96
CA LEU A 112 -9.45 -12.13 -5.68
C LEU A 112 -8.75 -12.22 -7.03
N ARG A 113 -8.68 -11.12 -7.78
CA ARG A 113 -7.95 -11.08 -9.06
C ARG A 113 -6.46 -11.37 -8.87
N LEU A 114 -5.87 -10.83 -7.79
CA LEU A 114 -4.48 -11.12 -7.44
C LEU A 114 -4.30 -12.60 -7.13
N ASP A 115 -5.18 -13.16 -6.30
CA ASP A 115 -5.09 -14.56 -5.87
C ASP A 115 -5.21 -15.54 -7.04
N ILE A 116 -6.01 -15.21 -8.04
CA ILE A 116 -6.18 -16.03 -9.24
C ILE A 116 -4.96 -15.93 -10.16
N LYS A 117 -4.38 -14.74 -10.31
CA LYS A 117 -3.34 -14.46 -11.31
C LYS A 117 -1.91 -14.53 -10.78
N LYS A 118 -1.73 -14.58 -9.46
CA LYS A 118 -0.39 -14.56 -8.85
C LYS A 118 0.44 -15.77 -9.29
N LYS A 119 1.70 -15.50 -9.59
CA LYS A 119 2.70 -16.53 -9.90
C LYS A 119 3.99 -16.17 -9.17
N PHE A 120 4.68 -17.18 -8.68
CA PHE A 120 5.88 -17.01 -7.88
C PHE A 120 7.10 -17.65 -8.53
N ARG A 121 8.25 -17.06 -8.27
CA ARG A 121 9.55 -17.61 -8.65
C ARG A 121 10.54 -17.36 -7.51
N PHE A 122 11.25 -18.38 -7.10
CA PHE A 122 12.37 -18.26 -6.18
C PHE A 122 13.67 -17.99 -6.93
N VAL A 123 14.52 -17.19 -6.33
CA VAL A 123 15.88 -16.91 -6.84
C VAL A 123 16.94 -17.45 -5.91
#